data_aff3aae64eeff3b991f4cc6521b4a9d7
#
_entry.id   aff3aae64eeff3b991f4cc6521b4a9d7
#
_cell.length_a   1.000
_cell.length_b   1.000
_cell.length_c   1.000
_cell.angle_alpha   90.00
_cell.angle_beta   90.00
_cell.angle_gamma   90.00
#
_symmetry.space_group_name_H-M   'P 1'
#
loop_
_entity.id
_entity.type
_entity.pdbx_description
1 polymer ?
#
loop_
_entity_poly.entity_id
_entity_poly.type
_entity_poly.pdbx_seq_one_letter_code
_entity_poly.pdbx_strand_id
1 'polypeptide(L)' 'MTVKEAAKYLDWTELFLREAIAQGQVDFGVCLKMPGSSRRTFKINEERIKAWKNGTTK' A
#
# COMPACT_ATOMS: atom_id res chain seq x y z
N MET A 1 0.46 -5.01 8.77
CA MET A 1 0.62 -3.54 8.67
C MET A 1 -0.60 -2.94 8.00
N THR A 2 -1.14 -1.89 8.57
CA THR A 2 -2.30 -1.20 8.00
C THR A 2 -1.83 -0.14 7.01
N VAL A 3 -2.78 0.39 6.22
CA VAL A 3 -2.47 1.49 5.30
C VAL A 3 -1.93 2.70 6.06
N LYS A 4 -2.51 2.98 7.22
CA LYS A 4 -2.07 4.10 8.05
C LYS A 4 -0.62 3.91 8.50
N GLU A 5 -0.29 2.72 8.95
CA GLU A 5 1.06 2.41 9.39
C GLU A 5 2.05 2.45 8.21
N ALA A 6 1.63 1.92 7.07
CA ALA A 6 2.48 1.92 5.89
C ALA A 6 2.73 3.34 5.39
N ALA A 7 1.72 4.18 5.38
CA ALA A 7 1.87 5.57 4.97
C ALA A 7 2.84 6.30 5.90
N LYS A 8 2.72 6.05 7.18
CA LYS A 8 3.62 6.65 8.16
C LYS A 8 5.05 6.16 7.96
N TYR A 9 5.20 4.86 7.68
CA TYR A 9 6.51 4.27 7.44
C TYR A 9 7.20 4.89 6.23
N LEU A 10 6.44 5.18 5.18
CA LEU A 10 6.97 5.75 3.94
C LEU A 10 6.98 7.28 3.94
N ASP A 11 6.43 7.88 4.99
CA ASP A 11 6.25 9.34 5.07
C ASP A 11 5.34 9.86 3.95
N TRP A 12 4.32 9.09 3.65
CA TRP A 12 3.30 9.42 2.64
C TRP A 12 1.98 9.71 3.34
N THR A 13 1.06 10.35 2.63
CA THR A 13 -0.30 10.49 3.11
C THR A 13 -1.05 9.19 2.84
N GLU A 14 -2.09 8.94 3.65
CA GLU A 14 -2.91 7.74 3.44
C GLU A 14 -3.58 7.78 2.07
N LEU A 15 -4.07 8.93 1.67
CA LEU A 15 -4.72 9.08 0.38
C LEU A 15 -3.77 8.75 -0.75
N PHE A 16 -2.55 9.27 -0.71
CA PHE A 16 -1.55 9.00 -1.71
C PHE A 16 -1.25 7.51 -1.80
N LEU A 17 -1.08 6.88 -0.64
CA LEU A 17 -0.76 5.45 -0.59
C LEU A 17 -1.91 4.61 -1.14
N ARG A 18 -3.14 4.93 -0.77
CA ARG A 18 -4.31 4.21 -1.28
C ARG A 18 -4.40 4.30 -2.79
N GLU A 19 -4.18 5.48 -3.33
CA GLU A 19 -4.23 5.69 -4.77
C GLU A 19 -3.11 4.91 -5.46
N ALA A 20 -1.92 4.92 -4.90
CA ALA A 20 -0.79 4.19 -5.46
C ALA A 20 -1.07 2.69 -5.52
N ILE A 21 -1.64 2.14 -4.45
CA ILE A 21 -1.98 0.73 -4.40
C ILE A 21 -3.10 0.41 -5.39
N ALA A 22 -4.13 1.24 -5.42
CA ALA A 22 -5.28 1.02 -6.30
C ALA A 22 -4.90 1.09 -7.77
N GLN A 23 -3.93 1.93 -8.12
CA GLN A 23 -3.47 2.07 -9.49
C GLN A 23 -2.36 1.08 -9.86
N GLY A 24 -1.91 0.29 -8.90
CA GLY A 24 -0.85 -0.67 -9.15
C GLY A 24 0.53 -0.05 -9.31
N GLN A 25 0.73 1.13 -8.77
CA GLN A 25 2.02 1.82 -8.85
C GLN A 25 3.06 1.21 -7.91
N VAL A 26 2.60 0.47 -6.91
CA VAL A 26 3.49 -0.17 -5.94
C VAL A 26 3.17 -1.66 -5.89
N ASP A 27 4.14 -2.48 -5.53
CA ASP A 27 3.98 -3.92 -5.48
C ASP A 27 3.90 -4.48 -4.05
N PHE A 28 4.07 -3.63 -3.04
CA PHE A 28 4.03 -4.09 -1.66
C PHE A 28 2.62 -4.13 -1.09
N GLY A 29 1.63 -3.71 -1.84
CA GLY A 29 0.26 -3.71 -1.38
C GLY A 29 -0.69 -4.07 -2.49
N VAL A 30 -1.85 -4.59 -2.11
CA VAL A 30 -2.90 -4.95 -3.05
C VAL A 30 -4.22 -4.36 -2.58
N CYS A 31 -5.06 -4.02 -3.53
CA CYS A 31 -6.40 -3.53 -3.26
C CYS A 31 -7.38 -4.61 -3.69
N LEU A 32 -8.16 -5.10 -2.75
CA LEU A 32 -9.14 -6.14 -3.00
C LEU A 32 -10.53 -5.55 -2.81
N LYS A 33 -11.39 -5.78 -3.78
CA LYS A 33 -12.78 -5.37 -3.70
C LYS A 33 -13.64 -6.61 -3.72
N MET A 34 -14.37 -6.84 -2.62
CA MET A 34 -15.25 -8.01 -2.53
C MET A 34 -16.49 -7.81 -3.38
N PRO A 35 -16.96 -8.87 -4.05
CA PRO A 35 -18.23 -8.78 -4.80
C PRO A 35 -19.38 -8.39 -3.87
N GLY A 36 -20.19 -7.46 -4.32
CA GLY A 36 -21.34 -7.00 -3.53
C GLY A 36 -21.00 -6.04 -2.41
N SER A 37 -19.75 -5.66 -2.28
CA SER A 37 -19.30 -4.70 -1.27
C SER A 37 -18.74 -3.46 -1.94
N SER A 38 -19.05 -2.29 -1.39
CA SER A 38 -18.47 -1.05 -1.85
C SER A 38 -17.14 -0.74 -1.16
N ARG A 39 -16.76 -1.53 -0.18
CA ARG A 39 -15.53 -1.31 0.57
C ARG A 39 -14.35 -1.95 -0.12
N ARG A 40 -13.25 -1.24 -0.12
CA ARG A 40 -11.98 -1.76 -0.62
C ARG A 40 -11.14 -2.20 0.56
N THR A 41 -10.52 -3.35 0.42
CA THR A 41 -9.60 -3.86 1.44
C THR A 41 -8.18 -3.74 0.91
N PHE A 42 -7.34 -3.10 1.69
CA PHE A 42 -5.93 -2.94 1.33
C PHE A 42 -5.08 -3.86 2.20
N LYS A 43 -4.25 -4.64 1.56
CA LYS A 43 -3.31 -5.54 2.24
C LYS A 43 -1.89 -5.07 1.96
N ILE A 44 -1.11 -4.92 3.01
CA ILE A 44 0.28 -4.47 2.90
C ILE A 44 1.20 -5.60 3.31
N ASN A 45 2.19 -5.88 2.46
CA ASN A 45 3.22 -6.86 2.76
C ASN A 45 4.41 -6.14 3.39
N GLU A 46 4.68 -6.41 4.66
CA GLU A 46 5.74 -5.73 5.39
C GLU A 46 7.12 -5.97 4.78
N GLU A 47 7.39 -7.19 4.37
CA GLU A 47 8.68 -7.50 3.77
C GLU A 47 8.90 -6.75 2.47
N ARG A 48 7.86 -6.68 1.65
CA ARG A 48 7.95 -5.98 0.38
C ARG A 48 8.05 -4.48 0.55
N ILE A 49 7.33 -3.91 1.51
CA ILE A 49 7.40 -2.47 1.74
C ILE A 49 8.77 -2.06 2.27
N LYS A 50 9.37 -2.90 3.10
CA LYS A 50 10.72 -2.64 3.59
C LYS A 50 11.73 -2.74 2.46
N ALA A 51 11.61 -3.77 1.62
CA ALA A 51 12.49 -3.95 0.48
C ALA A 51 12.30 -2.80 -0.52
N TRP A 52 11.07 -2.38 -0.73
CA TRP A 52 10.77 -1.27 -1.63
C TRP A 52 11.46 0.02 -1.16
N LYS A 53 11.32 0.32 0.12
CA LYS A 53 11.91 1.52 0.68
C LYS A 53 13.43 1.47 0.61
N ASN A 54 14.01 0.32 0.92
CA ASN A 54 15.46 0.16 0.90
C ASN A 54 16.01 0.06 -0.52
N GLY A 55 15.24 -0.49 -1.43
CA GLY A 55 15.67 -0.71 -2.79
C GLY A 55 15.50 0.48 -3.72
N THR A 56 14.69 1.46 -3.34
CA THR A 56 14.42 2.62 -4.18
C THR A 56 15.55 3.62 -4.23
N THR A 57 16.57 3.41 -3.45
CA THR A 57 17.72 4.29 -3.42
C THR A 57 18.69 4.06 -4.57
N LYS A 58 18.39 3.10 -5.37
CA LYS A 58 19.25 2.79 -6.53
C LYS A 58 19.24 3.87 -7.57
#